data_992ecc959dc903275273a45af74bed36
#
_entry.id   992ecc959dc903275273a45af74bed36
#
_cell.length_a   1.000
_cell.length_b   1.000
_cell.length_c   1.000
_cell.angle_alpha   90.00
_cell.angle_beta   90.00
_cell.angle_gamma   90.00
#
_symmetry.space_group_name_H-M   'P 1'
#
loop_
_entity.id
_entity.type
_entity.pdbx_description
1 polymer ?
#
loop_
_entity_poly.entity_id
_entity_poly.type
_entity_poly.pdbx_seq_one_letter_code
_entity_poly.pdbx_strand_id
1 'polypeptide(L)'
;MIPKIIHYCWFGRGKMPELAEHCLASWRKFLPDYELKLWNEDSFDVNRLRFTRQAYERRKFAFVTDYVRLYALKSFGGIYMDTDVEVLRSLDDLLGLPGFTGFESNCLLPTGLLASRKGAPWLDMLMNYYDGKPFVRWYGRLNDTPNTLIISKIFRRRGIRLDNTYQVYDGELHFFPKDYFCPKTYETGQLELTENSYCIHHFAGSWK
;
A
#
# COMPACT_ATOMS: atom_id res chain seq x y z
N MET A 1 -17.38 4.85 -6.88
CA MET A 1 -17.42 3.85 -5.79
C MET A 1 -16.21 2.94 -5.94
N ILE A 2 -15.56 2.57 -4.86
CA ILE A 2 -14.43 1.64 -4.83
C ILE A 2 -14.97 0.21 -4.89
N PRO A 3 -14.48 -0.66 -5.80
CA PRO A 3 -14.90 -2.07 -5.87
C PRO A 3 -14.52 -2.87 -4.62
N LYS A 4 -15.32 -3.87 -4.25
CA LYS A 4 -15.04 -4.81 -3.16
C LYS A 4 -14.00 -5.85 -3.59
N ILE A 5 -12.78 -5.39 -3.89
CA ILE A 5 -11.63 -6.22 -4.26
C ILE A 5 -10.47 -5.84 -3.35
N ILE A 6 -9.87 -6.82 -2.69
CA ILE A 6 -8.65 -6.65 -1.91
C ILE A 6 -7.48 -7.21 -2.72
N HIS A 7 -6.58 -6.33 -3.13
CA HIS A 7 -5.33 -6.70 -3.77
C HIS A 7 -4.23 -6.85 -2.72
N TYR A 8 -3.47 -7.90 -2.82
CA TYR A 8 -2.28 -8.11 -2.00
C TYR A 8 -1.18 -8.80 -2.82
N CYS A 9 0.07 -8.61 -2.42
CA CYS A 9 1.22 -9.12 -3.16
C CYS A 9 1.99 -10.15 -2.33
N TRP A 10 2.43 -11.23 -3.00
CA TRP A 10 3.37 -12.18 -2.42
C TRP A 10 4.30 -12.73 -3.50
N PHE A 11 5.49 -12.17 -3.61
CA PHE A 11 6.51 -12.55 -4.58
C PHE A 11 7.61 -13.40 -3.94
N GLY A 12 8.37 -14.14 -4.77
CA GLY A 12 9.49 -15.00 -4.33
C GLY A 12 9.11 -16.44 -4.06
N ARG A 13 7.84 -16.83 -4.29
CA ARG A 13 7.32 -18.22 -4.17
C ARG A 13 7.53 -18.87 -2.79
N GLY A 14 7.91 -18.10 -1.78
CA GLY A 14 8.04 -18.58 -0.42
C GLY A 14 6.69 -18.77 0.27
N LYS A 15 6.67 -19.56 1.35
CA LYS A 15 5.49 -19.69 2.21
C LYS A 15 5.22 -18.36 2.93
N MET A 16 3.95 -17.97 3.05
CA MET A 16 3.55 -16.83 3.87
C MET A 16 3.82 -17.13 5.35
N PRO A 17 4.34 -16.15 6.11
CA PRO A 17 4.53 -16.30 7.54
C PRO A 17 3.18 -16.31 8.27
N GLU A 18 3.17 -16.82 9.50
CA GLU A 18 1.96 -16.94 10.33
C GLU A 18 1.23 -15.60 10.51
N LEU A 19 1.97 -14.50 10.67
CA LEU A 19 1.38 -13.16 10.74
C LEU A 19 0.57 -12.80 9.48
N ALA A 20 1.08 -13.12 8.29
CA ALA A 20 0.35 -12.85 7.05
C ALA A 20 -0.92 -13.71 6.97
N GLU A 21 -0.86 -14.97 7.35
CA GLU A 21 -2.02 -15.86 7.41
C GLU A 21 -3.08 -15.34 8.40
N HIS A 22 -2.64 -14.84 9.57
CA HIS A 22 -3.51 -14.18 10.55
C HIS A 22 -4.21 -12.94 9.96
N CYS A 23 -3.46 -12.05 9.30
CA CYS A 23 -4.02 -10.86 8.66
C CYS A 23 -5.04 -11.23 7.57
N LEU A 24 -4.72 -12.20 6.69
CA LEU A 24 -5.65 -12.68 5.67
C LEU A 24 -6.93 -13.30 6.29
N ALA A 25 -6.81 -13.99 7.44
CA ALA A 25 -7.97 -14.50 8.16
C ALA A 25 -8.86 -13.36 8.68
N SER A 26 -8.28 -12.26 9.16
CA SER A 26 -9.04 -11.07 9.57
C SER A 26 -9.80 -10.45 8.39
N TRP A 27 -9.20 -10.40 7.18
CA TRP A 27 -9.89 -9.91 5.98
C TRP A 27 -11.11 -10.76 5.63
N ARG A 28 -10.98 -12.10 5.65
CA ARG A 28 -12.13 -12.99 5.40
C ARG A 28 -13.23 -12.84 6.44
N LYS A 29 -12.86 -12.55 7.69
CA LYS A 29 -13.81 -12.37 8.80
C LYS A 29 -14.60 -11.07 8.69
N PHE A 30 -13.93 -9.95 8.44
CA PHE A 30 -14.54 -8.61 8.49
C PHE A 30 -14.97 -8.08 7.12
N LEU A 31 -14.48 -8.68 6.03
CA LEU A 31 -14.75 -8.31 4.64
C LEU A 31 -15.18 -9.55 3.82
N PRO A 32 -16.21 -10.32 4.27
CA PRO A 32 -16.55 -11.61 3.67
C PRO A 32 -17.00 -11.50 2.21
N ASP A 33 -17.54 -10.35 1.80
CA ASP A 33 -18.07 -10.11 0.44
C ASP A 33 -17.01 -9.55 -0.52
N TYR A 34 -15.73 -9.46 -0.08
CA TYR A 34 -14.65 -8.94 -0.91
C TYR A 34 -13.92 -10.05 -1.64
N GLU A 35 -13.66 -9.86 -2.92
CA GLU A 35 -12.73 -10.70 -3.68
C GLU A 35 -11.30 -10.49 -3.18
N LEU A 36 -10.61 -11.57 -2.80
CA LEU A 36 -9.17 -11.52 -2.47
C LEU A 36 -8.34 -11.84 -3.72
N LYS A 37 -7.56 -10.88 -4.21
CA LYS A 37 -6.77 -11.00 -5.43
C LYS A 37 -5.28 -10.95 -5.14
N LEU A 38 -4.65 -12.12 -5.19
CA LEU A 38 -3.21 -12.29 -5.05
C LEU A 38 -2.48 -11.84 -6.32
N TRP A 39 -1.43 -11.05 -6.12
CA TRP A 39 -0.44 -10.69 -7.12
C TRP A 39 0.89 -11.37 -6.81
N ASN A 40 1.37 -12.14 -7.77
CA ASN A 40 2.62 -12.91 -7.72
C ASN A 40 3.17 -13.07 -9.13
N GLU A 41 4.16 -13.93 -9.31
CA GLU A 41 4.81 -14.22 -10.61
C GLU A 41 3.86 -14.80 -11.66
N ASP A 42 2.74 -15.39 -11.25
CA ASP A 42 1.77 -16.02 -12.15
C ASP A 42 0.72 -15.01 -12.66
N SER A 43 0.52 -13.90 -11.90
CA SER A 43 -0.50 -12.90 -12.18
C SER A 43 0.07 -11.54 -12.65
N PHE A 44 1.39 -11.33 -12.49
CA PHE A 44 2.07 -10.09 -12.90
C PHE A 44 3.41 -10.38 -13.57
N ASP A 45 3.60 -9.87 -14.78
CA ASP A 45 4.89 -9.93 -15.47
C ASP A 45 5.90 -8.96 -14.82
N VAL A 46 6.82 -9.50 -14.03
CA VAL A 46 7.87 -8.72 -13.34
C VAL A 46 8.83 -8.02 -14.32
N ASN A 47 8.89 -8.46 -15.59
CA ASN A 47 9.72 -7.85 -16.63
C ASN A 47 9.08 -6.60 -17.26
N ARG A 48 7.82 -6.30 -16.92
CA ARG A 48 7.07 -5.16 -17.45
C ARG A 48 7.81 -3.83 -17.33
N LEU A 49 8.56 -3.63 -16.25
CA LEU A 49 9.43 -2.46 -16.07
C LEU A 49 10.85 -2.91 -15.70
N ARG A 50 11.82 -2.09 -16.11
CA ARG A 50 13.22 -2.28 -15.70
C ARG A 50 13.36 -2.30 -14.17
N PHE A 51 12.60 -1.46 -13.47
CA PHE A 51 12.60 -1.37 -12.00
C PHE A 51 12.15 -2.68 -11.36
N THR A 52 10.98 -3.20 -11.72
CA THR A 52 10.41 -4.43 -11.15
C THR A 52 11.26 -5.66 -11.47
N ARG A 53 11.76 -5.78 -12.71
CA ARG A 53 12.65 -6.85 -13.09
C ARG A 53 13.92 -6.87 -12.24
N GLN A 54 14.63 -5.74 -12.14
CA GLN A 54 15.88 -5.65 -11.39
C GLN A 54 15.67 -5.83 -9.87
N ALA A 55 14.56 -5.35 -9.31
CA ALA A 55 14.20 -5.59 -7.92
C ALA A 55 13.95 -7.08 -7.67
N TYR A 56 13.23 -7.75 -8.56
CA TYR A 56 12.95 -9.18 -8.49
C TYR A 56 14.23 -10.01 -8.58
N GLU A 57 15.12 -9.75 -9.56
CA GLU A 57 16.43 -10.40 -9.73
C GLU A 57 17.30 -10.28 -8.47
N ARG A 58 17.17 -9.18 -7.72
CA ARG A 58 17.85 -8.93 -6.45
C ARG A 58 17.11 -9.46 -5.22
N ARG A 59 16.00 -10.17 -5.42
CA ARG A 59 15.13 -10.71 -4.36
C ARG A 59 14.59 -9.63 -3.41
N LYS A 60 14.51 -8.37 -3.89
CA LYS A 60 13.94 -7.24 -3.16
C LYS A 60 12.45 -7.10 -3.52
N PHE A 61 11.65 -8.09 -3.11
CA PHE A 61 10.26 -8.26 -3.53
C PHE A 61 9.33 -7.12 -3.09
N ALA A 62 9.60 -6.50 -1.95
CA ALA A 62 8.83 -5.34 -1.50
C ALA A 62 8.87 -4.19 -2.52
N PHE A 63 10.00 -3.98 -3.23
CA PHE A 63 10.09 -2.95 -4.28
C PHE A 63 9.37 -3.35 -5.57
N VAL A 64 9.21 -4.64 -5.87
CA VAL A 64 8.29 -5.10 -6.91
C VAL A 64 6.86 -4.72 -6.53
N THR A 65 6.48 -5.01 -5.29
CA THR A 65 5.16 -4.70 -4.72
C THR A 65 4.83 -3.21 -4.78
N ASP A 66 5.80 -2.33 -4.61
CA ASP A 66 5.61 -0.87 -4.67
C ASP A 66 5.01 -0.38 -5.99
N TYR A 67 5.35 -1.02 -7.10
CA TYR A 67 4.74 -0.74 -8.40
C TYR A 67 3.43 -1.51 -8.58
N VAL A 68 3.42 -2.81 -8.22
CA VAL A 68 2.29 -3.70 -8.48
C VAL A 68 1.01 -3.25 -7.76
N ARG A 69 1.13 -2.70 -6.53
CA ARG A 69 -0.03 -2.12 -5.80
C ARG A 69 -0.70 -0.99 -6.57
N LEU A 70 0.08 -0.12 -7.20
CA LEU A 70 -0.44 0.98 -8.02
C LEU A 70 -1.06 0.48 -9.32
N TYR A 71 -0.40 -0.49 -9.97
CA TYR A 71 -0.89 -1.14 -11.19
C TYR A 71 -2.23 -1.84 -10.94
N ALA A 72 -2.37 -2.57 -9.83
CA ALA A 72 -3.60 -3.27 -9.45
C ALA A 72 -4.76 -2.28 -9.26
N LEU A 73 -4.55 -1.24 -8.47
CA LEU A 73 -5.54 -0.20 -8.22
C LEU A 73 -5.92 0.57 -9.50
N LYS A 74 -4.93 0.91 -10.34
CA LYS A 74 -5.20 1.60 -11.61
C LYS A 74 -6.03 0.76 -12.56
N SER A 75 -5.74 -0.54 -12.63
CA SER A 75 -6.36 -1.46 -13.58
C SER A 75 -7.75 -1.92 -13.15
N PHE A 76 -7.97 -2.10 -11.85
CA PHE A 76 -9.18 -2.73 -11.32
C PHE A 76 -9.96 -1.83 -10.35
N GLY A 77 -9.33 -0.86 -9.70
CA GLY A 77 -9.85 -0.23 -8.50
C GLY A 77 -9.79 -1.21 -7.32
N GLY A 78 -10.37 -0.86 -6.19
CA GLY A 78 -10.39 -1.70 -5.00
C GLY A 78 -9.49 -1.17 -3.89
N ILE A 79 -9.11 -2.05 -3.00
CA ILE A 79 -8.26 -1.78 -1.84
C ILE A 79 -7.01 -2.63 -1.97
N TYR A 80 -5.83 -2.01 -1.94
CA TYR A 80 -4.57 -2.71 -1.74
C TYR A 80 -4.25 -2.77 -0.24
N MET A 81 -3.85 -3.92 0.24
CA MET A 81 -3.31 -4.09 1.60
C MET A 81 -2.01 -4.88 1.60
N ASP A 82 -1.03 -4.44 2.39
CA ASP A 82 0.14 -5.26 2.71
C ASP A 82 -0.28 -6.47 3.54
N THR A 83 0.43 -7.59 3.39
CA THR A 83 0.07 -8.87 4.04
C THR A 83 0.22 -8.87 5.57
N ASP A 84 0.72 -7.79 6.14
CA ASP A 84 0.83 -7.54 7.57
C ASP A 84 -0.13 -6.44 8.08
N VAL A 85 -1.18 -6.16 7.31
CA VAL A 85 -2.29 -5.30 7.72
C VAL A 85 -3.44 -6.16 8.22
N GLU A 86 -3.74 -6.07 9.52
CA GLU A 86 -4.89 -6.72 10.15
C GLU A 86 -6.12 -5.82 10.07
N VAL A 87 -7.27 -6.36 9.66
CA VAL A 87 -8.56 -5.66 9.62
C VAL A 87 -9.32 -5.91 10.92
N LEU A 88 -9.87 -4.86 11.52
CA LEU A 88 -10.62 -4.89 12.78
C LEU A 88 -12.14 -4.78 12.58
N ARG A 89 -12.58 -4.14 11.51
CA ARG A 89 -13.99 -3.93 11.14
C ARG A 89 -14.17 -3.71 9.65
N SER A 90 -15.44 -3.74 9.17
CA SER A 90 -15.74 -3.49 7.75
C SER A 90 -15.23 -2.13 7.27
N LEU A 91 -14.81 -2.09 6.00
CA LEU A 91 -14.41 -0.88 5.28
C LEU A 91 -15.55 -0.33 4.39
N ASP A 92 -16.75 -0.89 4.49
CA ASP A 92 -17.87 -0.61 3.57
C ASP A 92 -18.30 0.87 3.58
N ASP A 93 -18.26 1.52 4.72
CA ASP A 93 -18.60 2.95 4.89
C ASP A 93 -17.61 3.91 4.20
N LEU A 94 -16.41 3.42 3.85
CA LEU A 94 -15.40 4.19 3.12
C LEU A 94 -15.46 3.99 1.59
N LEU A 95 -16.20 2.97 1.09
CA LEU A 95 -16.26 2.66 -0.34
C LEU A 95 -16.96 3.71 -1.21
N GLY A 96 -17.72 4.61 -0.58
CA GLY A 96 -18.33 5.77 -1.26
C GLY A 96 -17.32 6.82 -1.70
N LEU A 97 -16.13 6.85 -1.11
CA LEU A 97 -15.05 7.76 -1.45
C LEU A 97 -14.42 7.39 -2.80
N PRO A 98 -13.86 8.36 -3.56
CA PRO A 98 -13.14 8.07 -4.80
C PRO A 98 -11.80 7.36 -4.57
N GLY A 99 -11.13 7.61 -3.42
CA GLY A 99 -9.92 6.96 -2.97
C GLY A 99 -9.58 7.34 -1.54
N PHE A 100 -8.89 6.48 -0.82
CA PHE A 100 -8.43 6.78 0.53
C PHE A 100 -7.14 6.04 0.91
N THR A 101 -6.44 6.62 1.84
CA THR A 101 -5.30 6.07 2.57
C THR A 101 -5.17 6.83 3.89
N GLY A 102 -4.13 6.62 4.67
CA GLY A 102 -3.90 7.34 5.91
C GLY A 102 -2.44 7.65 6.17
N PHE A 103 -2.16 8.25 7.31
CA PHE A 103 -0.83 8.48 7.80
C PHE A 103 -0.27 7.22 8.48
N GLU A 104 1.01 6.90 8.23
CA GLU A 104 1.75 5.83 8.92
C GLU A 104 2.28 6.35 10.26
N SER A 105 2.70 7.60 10.26
CA SER A 105 3.19 8.33 11.43
C SER A 105 2.70 9.79 11.36
N ASN A 106 3.11 10.61 12.30
CA ASN A 106 2.74 12.03 12.31
C ASN A 106 3.23 12.83 11.08
N CYS A 107 4.11 12.25 10.25
CA CYS A 107 4.72 12.95 9.11
C CYS A 107 4.93 12.10 7.86
N LEU A 108 4.43 10.86 7.82
CA LEU A 108 4.58 9.96 6.68
C LEU A 108 3.23 9.40 6.25
N LEU A 109 3.05 9.27 4.94
CA LEU A 109 1.87 8.65 4.35
C LEU A 109 2.12 7.15 4.18
N PRO A 110 1.24 6.29 4.69
CA PRO A 110 1.36 4.85 4.56
C PRO A 110 1.09 4.39 3.13
N THR A 111 1.71 3.29 2.82
CA THR A 111 1.46 2.52 1.62
C THR A 111 0.98 1.10 1.91
N GLY A 112 0.85 0.74 3.19
CA GLY A 112 0.31 -0.54 3.64
C GLY A 112 -1.17 -0.73 3.30
N LEU A 113 -1.94 0.38 3.23
CA LEU A 113 -3.32 0.41 2.77
C LEU A 113 -3.53 1.58 1.81
N LEU A 114 -4.00 1.28 0.60
CA LEU A 114 -4.39 2.25 -0.43
C LEU A 114 -5.71 1.78 -1.06
N ALA A 115 -6.67 2.68 -1.22
CA ALA A 115 -7.94 2.38 -1.87
C ALA A 115 -8.24 3.37 -2.98
N SER A 116 -8.81 2.90 -4.07
CA SER A 116 -9.10 3.76 -5.23
C SER A 116 -10.22 3.21 -6.09
N ARG A 117 -11.01 4.12 -6.68
CA ARG A 117 -11.77 3.78 -7.87
C ARG A 117 -10.84 3.43 -9.03
N LYS A 118 -11.30 2.60 -9.96
CA LYS A 118 -10.54 2.26 -11.17
C LYS A 118 -10.16 3.51 -11.96
N GLY A 119 -8.92 3.57 -12.43
CA GLY A 119 -8.47 4.59 -13.36
C GLY A 119 -8.18 5.97 -12.75
N ALA A 120 -8.17 6.12 -11.42
CA ALA A 120 -7.93 7.40 -10.76
C ALA A 120 -6.63 8.07 -11.22
N PRO A 121 -6.63 9.41 -11.52
CA PRO A 121 -5.48 10.10 -12.11
C PRO A 121 -4.25 10.16 -11.17
N TRP A 122 -4.47 10.24 -9.86
CA TRP A 122 -3.38 10.29 -8.90
C TRP A 122 -2.49 9.02 -8.91
N LEU A 123 -3.03 7.87 -9.37
CA LEU A 123 -2.26 6.64 -9.54
C LEU A 123 -1.23 6.78 -10.67
N ASP A 124 -1.57 7.43 -11.80
CA ASP A 124 -0.62 7.69 -12.88
C ASP A 124 0.56 8.52 -12.38
N MET A 125 0.28 9.53 -11.55
CA MET A 125 1.30 10.37 -10.95
C MET A 125 2.31 9.57 -10.11
N LEU A 126 1.83 8.60 -9.34
CA LEU A 126 2.69 7.73 -8.54
C LEU A 126 3.43 6.69 -9.41
N MET A 127 2.75 6.13 -10.43
CA MET A 127 3.33 5.17 -11.36
C MET A 127 4.44 5.79 -12.21
N ASN A 128 4.26 7.04 -12.65
CA ASN A 128 5.27 7.79 -13.41
C ASN A 128 6.60 7.98 -12.64
N TYR A 129 6.57 7.83 -11.31
CA TYR A 129 7.82 7.80 -10.53
C TYR A 129 8.73 6.65 -10.94
N TYR A 130 8.19 5.51 -11.36
CA TYR A 130 8.93 4.29 -11.72
C TYR A 130 9.31 4.23 -13.20
N ASP A 131 8.69 5.07 -14.05
CA ASP A 131 8.91 5.05 -15.50
C ASP A 131 10.37 5.38 -15.85
N GLY A 132 10.96 4.51 -16.65
CA GLY A 132 12.36 4.64 -17.09
C GLY A 132 13.41 4.48 -15.98
N LYS A 133 13.02 4.35 -14.70
CA LYS A 133 13.98 4.22 -13.61
C LYS A 133 14.54 2.81 -13.48
N PRO A 134 15.86 2.66 -13.29
CA PRO A 134 16.45 1.41 -12.86
C PRO A 134 16.32 1.23 -11.36
N PHE A 135 16.12 -0.02 -10.88
CA PHE A 135 16.30 -0.35 -9.46
C PHE A 135 17.79 -0.44 -9.11
N VAL A 136 18.60 -0.97 -10.03
CA VAL A 136 20.08 -0.99 -9.88
C VAL A 136 20.67 0.12 -10.74
N ARG A 137 21.28 1.11 -10.09
CA ARG A 137 21.99 2.22 -10.75
C ARG A 137 23.28 1.74 -11.40
N TRP A 138 23.88 2.54 -12.32
CA TRP A 138 25.02 2.15 -13.17
C TRP A 138 26.28 1.71 -12.38
N TYR A 139 26.48 2.17 -11.15
CA TYR A 139 27.58 1.74 -10.26
C TYR A 139 27.15 0.72 -9.19
N GLY A 140 26.06 0.00 -9.41
CA GLY A 140 25.59 -1.08 -8.54
C GLY A 140 24.78 -0.67 -7.31
N ARG A 141 24.67 0.64 -6.99
CA ARG A 141 23.85 1.13 -5.89
C ARG A 141 22.37 0.89 -6.18
N LEU A 142 21.63 0.46 -5.17
CA LEU A 142 20.19 0.25 -5.28
C LEU A 142 19.41 1.57 -5.18
N ASN A 143 18.27 1.60 -5.83
CA ASN A 143 17.27 2.66 -5.71
C ASN A 143 16.19 2.19 -4.73
N ASP A 144 16.59 1.98 -3.50
CA ASP A 144 15.85 1.34 -2.40
C ASP A 144 15.23 2.35 -1.42
N THR A 145 14.87 3.52 -1.91
CA THR A 145 14.13 4.50 -1.11
C THR A 145 12.77 3.94 -0.74
N PRO A 146 12.40 3.92 0.55
CA PRO A 146 11.09 3.45 1.00
C PRO A 146 9.94 4.17 0.29
N ASN A 147 8.92 3.40 -0.07
CA ASN A 147 7.75 3.91 -0.80
C ASN A 147 7.02 5.02 -0.02
N THR A 148 6.92 4.88 1.30
CA THR A 148 6.36 5.88 2.21
C THR A 148 7.02 7.25 2.04
N LEU A 149 8.36 7.30 1.96
CA LEU A 149 9.11 8.54 1.73
C LEU A 149 8.86 9.12 0.33
N ILE A 150 8.75 8.26 -0.68
CA ILE A 150 8.48 8.67 -2.06
C ILE A 150 7.12 9.33 -2.15
N ILE A 151 6.07 8.65 -1.66
CA ILE A 151 4.68 9.12 -1.70
C ILE A 151 4.52 10.39 -0.89
N SER A 152 5.04 10.42 0.35
CA SER A 152 5.02 11.62 1.19
C SER A 152 5.63 12.83 0.48
N LYS A 153 6.80 12.67 -0.16
CA LYS A 153 7.46 13.74 -0.91
C LYS A 153 6.67 14.22 -2.12
N ILE A 154 6.02 13.29 -2.83
CA ILE A 154 5.19 13.61 -4.01
C ILE A 154 3.99 14.43 -3.58
N PHE A 155 3.24 14.01 -2.56
CA PHE A 155 2.04 14.72 -2.10
C PHE A 155 2.35 16.03 -1.38
N ARG A 156 3.44 16.09 -0.58
CA ARG A 156 3.90 17.35 0.02
C ARG A 156 4.17 18.44 -1.03
N ARG A 157 4.78 18.09 -2.16
CA ARG A 157 5.03 19.02 -3.26
C ARG A 157 3.74 19.50 -3.95
N ARG A 158 2.61 18.86 -3.67
CA ARG A 158 1.28 19.17 -4.19
C ARG A 158 0.34 19.77 -3.14
N GLY A 159 0.91 20.25 -2.04
CA GLY A 159 0.16 20.99 -1.03
C GLY A 159 -0.42 20.16 0.11
N ILE A 160 -0.21 18.84 0.13
CA ILE A 160 -0.60 18.02 1.28
C ILE A 160 0.39 18.27 2.42
N ARG A 161 -0.15 18.63 3.60
CA ARG A 161 0.62 18.78 4.83
C ARG A 161 0.90 17.40 5.41
N LEU A 162 2.11 17.19 5.90
CA LEU A 162 2.49 15.94 6.58
C LEU A 162 2.41 16.16 8.10
N ASP A 163 1.17 16.30 8.61
CA ASP A 163 0.86 16.70 9.99
C ASP A 163 -0.19 15.82 10.67
N ASN A 164 -0.44 14.63 10.12
CA ASN A 164 -1.41 13.66 10.64
C ASN A 164 -2.85 14.20 10.75
N THR A 165 -3.23 15.20 9.94
CA THR A 165 -4.60 15.71 9.87
C THR A 165 -5.34 15.17 8.65
N TYR A 166 -6.66 15.07 8.76
CA TYR A 166 -7.48 14.72 7.60
C TYR A 166 -7.36 15.76 6.50
N GLN A 167 -7.12 15.31 5.27
CA GLN A 167 -6.95 16.14 4.08
C GLN A 167 -7.48 15.42 2.84
N VAL A 168 -7.78 16.20 1.80
CA VAL A 168 -8.22 15.66 0.51
C VAL A 168 -7.35 16.25 -0.59
N TYR A 169 -6.81 15.41 -1.46
CA TYR A 169 -6.08 15.81 -2.64
C TYR A 169 -7.01 15.77 -3.86
N ASP A 170 -7.20 16.94 -4.50
CA ASP A 170 -7.92 17.13 -5.77
C ASP A 170 -9.34 16.52 -5.80
N GLY A 171 -10.01 16.41 -4.64
CA GLY A 171 -11.29 15.73 -4.51
C GLY A 171 -11.25 14.21 -4.73
N GLU A 172 -10.07 13.62 -4.95
CA GLU A 172 -9.89 12.24 -5.43
C GLU A 172 -9.28 11.30 -4.41
N LEU A 173 -8.44 11.80 -3.51
CA LEU A 173 -7.75 10.97 -2.53
C LEU A 173 -7.84 11.57 -1.13
N HIS A 174 -8.46 10.84 -0.22
CA HIS A 174 -8.65 11.20 1.17
C HIS A 174 -7.51 10.62 2.02
N PHE A 175 -6.83 11.48 2.78
CA PHE A 175 -5.81 11.10 3.74
C PHE A 175 -6.39 11.17 5.14
N PHE A 176 -6.44 10.03 5.83
CA PHE A 176 -6.96 9.94 7.20
C PHE A 176 -5.82 10.01 8.22
N PRO A 177 -6.08 10.50 9.45
CA PRO A 177 -5.14 10.39 10.55
C PRO A 177 -4.67 8.95 10.80
N LYS A 178 -3.50 8.79 11.43
CA LYS A 178 -2.86 7.48 11.60
C LYS A 178 -3.72 6.47 12.38
N ASP A 179 -4.54 6.91 13.31
CA ASP A 179 -5.39 6.07 14.14
C ASP A 179 -6.44 5.27 13.35
N TYR A 180 -6.75 5.69 12.10
CA TYR A 180 -7.67 4.96 11.23
C TYR A 180 -7.10 3.63 10.72
N PHE A 181 -5.85 3.62 10.22
CA PHE A 181 -5.29 2.45 9.53
C PHE A 181 -3.92 2.00 10.06
N CYS A 182 -3.27 2.82 10.88
CA CYS A 182 -1.93 2.56 11.40
C CYS A 182 -1.77 3.01 12.86
N PRO A 183 -2.64 2.55 13.81
CA PRO A 183 -2.61 2.95 15.21
C PRO A 183 -1.37 2.46 15.97
N LYS A 184 -0.58 1.55 15.39
CA LYS A 184 0.67 1.05 15.97
C LYS A 184 1.84 1.97 15.60
N THR A 185 2.71 2.26 16.56
CA THR A 185 3.92 3.04 16.34
C THR A 185 5.07 2.10 15.98
N TYR A 186 5.74 2.35 14.84
CA TYR A 186 6.83 1.50 14.32
C TYR A 186 8.01 1.38 15.30
N GLU A 187 8.46 2.51 15.86
CA GLU A 187 9.65 2.58 16.71
C GLU A 187 9.48 1.90 18.05
N THR A 188 8.30 2.00 18.66
CA THR A 188 8.02 1.51 20.03
C THR A 188 7.19 0.24 20.06
N GLY A 189 6.51 -0.10 18.96
CA GLY A 189 5.52 -1.17 18.91
C GLY A 189 4.22 -0.86 19.69
N GLN A 190 4.10 0.35 20.26
CA GLN A 190 2.93 0.74 21.03
C GLN A 190 1.69 0.79 20.13
N LEU A 191 0.60 0.17 20.58
CA LEU A 191 -0.69 0.13 19.91
C LEU A 191 -1.68 1.03 20.63
N GLU A 192 -2.25 2.02 19.92
CA GLU A 192 -3.21 2.99 20.42
C GLU A 192 -4.49 2.94 19.58
N LEU A 193 -5.37 1.98 19.88
CA LEU A 193 -6.67 1.86 19.23
C LEU A 193 -7.61 2.97 19.67
N THR A 194 -8.36 3.51 18.71
CA THR A 194 -9.47 4.45 18.91
C THR A 194 -10.75 3.89 18.30
N GLU A 195 -11.87 4.55 18.47
CA GLU A 195 -13.13 4.24 17.78
C GLU A 195 -13.02 4.38 16.25
N ASN A 196 -12.01 5.13 15.77
CA ASN A 196 -11.73 5.32 14.36
C ASN A 196 -10.93 4.16 13.72
N SER A 197 -10.34 3.26 14.52
CA SER A 197 -9.41 2.26 14.01
C SER A 197 -10.10 1.18 13.18
N TYR A 198 -9.74 1.10 11.89
CA TYR A 198 -10.20 0.08 10.95
C TYR A 198 -9.19 -1.05 10.78
N CYS A 199 -7.92 -0.73 10.86
CA CYS A 199 -6.82 -1.67 10.60
C CYS A 199 -5.65 -1.42 11.54
N ILE A 200 -4.79 -2.46 11.67
CA ILE A 200 -3.47 -2.37 12.32
C ILE A 200 -2.41 -2.76 11.29
N HIS A 201 -1.43 -1.90 11.05
CA HIS A 201 -0.22 -2.26 10.32
C HIS A 201 0.82 -2.81 11.30
N HIS A 202 1.18 -4.08 11.16
CA HIS A 202 2.04 -4.78 12.12
C HIS A 202 3.53 -4.52 11.95
N PHE A 203 3.95 -3.97 10.80
CA PHE A 203 5.35 -3.66 10.49
C PHE A 203 6.28 -4.89 10.51
N ALA A 204 5.89 -5.97 9.81
CA ALA A 204 6.66 -7.21 9.70
C ALA A 204 8.07 -7.02 9.11
N GLY A 205 8.30 -5.95 8.36
CA GLY A 205 9.63 -5.59 7.86
C GLY A 205 10.16 -6.51 6.77
N SER A 206 9.30 -7.09 5.94
CA SER A 206 9.65 -8.00 4.84
C SER A 206 10.59 -7.40 3.77
N TRP A 207 10.86 -6.10 3.84
CA TRP A 207 11.75 -5.36 2.94
C TRP A 207 13.22 -5.31 3.41
N LYS A 208 13.53 -5.77 4.62
CA LYS A 208 14.88 -5.80 5.22
C LYS A 208 15.79 -6.86 4.61
#